data_6c764386ada95f36d01794f77cb330e0
#
_entry.id   6c764386ada95f36d01794f77cb330e0
#
_cell.length_a   1.000
_cell.length_b   1.000
_cell.length_c   1.000
_cell.angle_alpha   90.00
_cell.angle_beta   90.00
_cell.angle_gamma   90.00
#
_symmetry.space_group_name_H-M   'P 1'
#
loop_
_entity.id
_entity.type
_entity.pdbx_description
1 polymer ?
#
loop_
_entity_poly.entity_id
_entity_poly.type
_entity_poly.pdbx_seq_one_letter_code
_entity_poly.pdbx_strand_id
1 'polypeptide(L)'
;KSLDLLAGDARTETLPDMGKPRARYQPAQDATKTIAVPEGYQIELFASDEQFPDLANPVQLSFDNKGRLWIATMPSYPHYKPGDTKPNDKLLILEDTDYDGKADKQTVFADGLHLPMGFEFGPHGVYLSQGYSLVHLRDTDGDDRADEKEIVLSGFDDHDTHHAISAFCADPSGAIYLGEGTFLHSNVETAYGTIRSSNGGFFRYNPARRHLERSVRLSIPNPWGIAFDE
;
A
#
# COMPACT_ATOMS: atom_id res chain seq x y z
N LYS A 1 36.77 -3.89 37.21
CA LYS A 1 36.07 -5.06 37.83
C LYS A 1 34.56 -4.94 37.63
N SER A 2 34.01 -5.00 36.43
CA SER A 2 32.56 -5.15 36.24
C SER A 2 32.15 -5.47 34.80
N LEU A 3 33.06 -5.85 33.91
CA LEU A 3 32.75 -6.23 32.54
C LEU A 3 32.87 -7.73 32.24
N ASP A 4 33.35 -8.50 33.21
CA ASP A 4 33.52 -9.96 33.04
C ASP A 4 32.32 -10.82 33.49
N LEU A 5 31.21 -10.19 33.86
CA LEU A 5 29.99 -10.90 34.32
C LEU A 5 28.96 -11.11 33.21
N LEU A 6 29.22 -10.68 31.96
CA LEU A 6 28.34 -10.91 30.81
C LEU A 6 28.89 -11.91 29.82
N ALA A 7 30.05 -12.51 30.06
CA ALA A 7 30.56 -13.64 29.33
C ALA A 7 30.16 -14.98 29.98
N GLY A 8 28.92 -15.08 30.45
CA GLY A 8 28.32 -16.36 30.76
C GLY A 8 28.04 -17.09 29.43
N ASP A 9 28.48 -18.33 29.34
CA ASP A 9 28.24 -19.27 28.26
C ASP A 9 26.86 -19.09 27.64
N ALA A 10 26.76 -18.24 26.62
CA ALA A 10 25.67 -18.30 25.68
C ALA A 10 25.83 -19.64 24.95
N ARG A 11 25.32 -20.73 25.54
CA ARG A 11 24.99 -21.92 24.78
C ARG A 11 24.09 -21.42 23.65
N THR A 12 24.68 -21.28 22.48
CA THR A 12 23.92 -21.31 21.25
C THR A 12 23.30 -22.71 21.19
N GLU A 13 22.11 -22.84 21.82
CA GLU A 13 21.23 -23.92 21.44
C GLU A 13 20.99 -23.73 19.95
N THR A 14 21.66 -24.50 19.15
CA THR A 14 21.30 -24.67 17.74
C THR A 14 19.86 -25.18 17.78
N LEU A 15 18.91 -24.28 17.58
CA LEU A 15 17.54 -24.67 17.33
C LEU A 15 17.60 -25.75 16.25
N PRO A 16 16.92 -26.90 16.43
CA PRO A 16 16.86 -27.92 15.43
C PRO A 16 16.52 -27.28 14.11
N ASP A 17 17.24 -27.59 13.05
CA ASP A 17 16.92 -27.13 11.69
C ASP A 17 15.51 -27.63 11.37
N MET A 18 14.55 -26.85 11.77
CA MET A 18 13.15 -26.95 11.39
C MET A 18 13.13 -26.56 9.92
N GLY A 19 13.68 -27.46 9.06
CA GLY A 19 13.91 -27.26 7.64
C GLY A 19 12.93 -26.24 7.11
N LYS A 20 13.41 -25.00 6.91
CA LYS A 20 12.56 -23.88 6.55
C LYS A 20 11.64 -24.37 5.44
N PRO A 21 10.32 -24.41 5.61
CA PRO A 21 9.44 -24.66 4.50
C PRO A 21 9.81 -23.60 3.48
N ARG A 22 10.59 -23.95 2.47
CA ARG A 22 10.80 -23.06 1.35
C ARG A 22 9.43 -22.93 0.73
N ALA A 23 8.85 -21.73 0.85
CA ALA A 23 7.67 -21.39 0.08
C ALA A 23 8.00 -21.77 -1.38
N ARG A 24 7.30 -22.77 -1.89
CA ARG A 24 7.47 -23.16 -3.29
C ARG A 24 6.60 -22.21 -4.08
N TYR A 25 7.19 -21.58 -5.08
CA TYR A 25 6.40 -20.88 -6.08
C TYR A 25 5.33 -21.84 -6.62
N GLN A 26 4.10 -21.38 -6.61
CA GLN A 26 2.96 -22.10 -7.14
C GLN A 26 2.38 -21.27 -8.27
N PRO A 27 2.25 -21.81 -9.49
CA PRO A 27 1.60 -21.09 -10.58
C PRO A 27 0.21 -20.59 -10.16
N ALA A 28 -0.15 -19.39 -10.59
CA ALA A 28 -1.38 -18.73 -10.14
C ALA A 28 -2.63 -19.59 -10.39
N GLN A 29 -2.70 -20.28 -11.54
CA GLN A 29 -3.80 -21.19 -11.87
C GLN A 29 -3.88 -22.42 -10.94
N ASP A 30 -2.76 -22.85 -10.37
CA ASP A 30 -2.76 -23.95 -9.39
C ASP A 30 -3.09 -23.44 -7.98
N ALA A 31 -2.74 -22.19 -7.66
CA ALA A 31 -3.07 -21.56 -6.39
C ALA A 31 -4.61 -21.51 -6.18
N THR A 32 -5.38 -21.21 -7.21
CA THR A 32 -6.86 -21.18 -7.10
C THR A 32 -7.46 -22.49 -6.64
N LYS A 33 -6.84 -23.63 -6.99
CA LYS A 33 -7.31 -24.98 -6.60
C LYS A 33 -7.08 -25.30 -5.12
N THR A 34 -6.25 -24.50 -4.44
CA THR A 34 -5.91 -24.72 -3.02
C THR A 34 -6.71 -23.83 -2.08
N ILE A 35 -7.48 -22.88 -2.62
CA ILE A 35 -8.30 -21.95 -1.85
C ILE A 35 -9.68 -22.56 -1.63
N ALA A 36 -10.06 -22.74 -0.36
CA ALA A 36 -11.38 -23.18 0.01
C ALA A 36 -12.36 -22.00 0.00
N VAL A 37 -13.47 -22.14 -0.70
CA VAL A 37 -14.56 -21.17 -0.74
C VAL A 37 -15.85 -21.77 -0.14
N PRO A 38 -16.76 -20.96 0.43
CA PRO A 38 -18.05 -21.44 0.92
C PRO A 38 -18.91 -22.02 -0.20
N GLU A 39 -19.90 -22.83 0.19
CA GLU A 39 -20.89 -23.39 -0.74
C GLU A 39 -21.63 -22.25 -1.48
N GLY A 40 -21.78 -22.40 -2.79
CA GLY A 40 -22.40 -21.40 -3.67
C GLY A 40 -21.44 -20.35 -4.21
N TYR A 41 -20.16 -20.37 -3.79
CA TYR A 41 -19.11 -19.51 -4.33
C TYR A 41 -18.15 -20.31 -5.19
N GLN A 42 -17.56 -19.63 -6.16
CA GLN A 42 -16.44 -20.15 -6.96
C GLN A 42 -15.32 -19.11 -7.00
N ILE A 43 -14.10 -19.58 -7.22
CA ILE A 43 -12.94 -18.72 -7.35
C ILE A 43 -12.37 -18.83 -8.76
N GLU A 44 -12.06 -17.70 -9.35
CA GLU A 44 -11.45 -17.60 -10.67
C GLU A 44 -10.21 -16.72 -10.61
N LEU A 45 -9.25 -16.98 -11.48
CA LEU A 45 -8.06 -16.17 -11.62
C LEU A 45 -8.36 -15.00 -12.55
N PHE A 46 -8.37 -13.77 -12.00
CA PHE A 46 -8.58 -12.56 -12.78
C PHE A 46 -7.30 -12.09 -13.47
N ALA A 47 -6.18 -12.07 -12.74
CA ALA A 47 -4.87 -11.65 -13.25
C ALA A 47 -3.74 -12.27 -12.42
N SER A 48 -2.55 -12.35 -13.00
CA SER A 48 -1.34 -12.79 -12.32
C SER A 48 -0.10 -12.05 -12.85
N ASP A 49 0.99 -12.10 -12.08
CA ASP A 49 2.30 -11.61 -12.49
C ASP A 49 2.94 -12.43 -13.63
N GLU A 50 2.47 -13.66 -13.85
CA GLU A 50 2.85 -14.46 -15.02
C GLU A 50 2.35 -13.84 -16.32
N GLN A 51 1.15 -13.24 -16.29
CA GLN A 51 0.54 -12.57 -17.44
C GLN A 51 0.96 -11.09 -17.50
N PHE A 52 0.99 -10.42 -16.35
CA PHE A 52 1.33 -9.01 -16.21
C PHE A 52 2.53 -8.85 -15.26
N PRO A 53 3.77 -8.87 -15.76
CA PRO A 53 4.96 -8.83 -14.90
C PRO A 53 5.07 -7.61 -13.99
N ASP A 54 4.40 -6.51 -14.32
CA ASP A 54 4.32 -5.32 -13.46
C ASP A 54 3.43 -5.52 -12.23
N LEU A 55 2.61 -6.57 -12.21
CA LEU A 55 1.75 -6.94 -11.08
C LEU A 55 2.55 -7.64 -9.96
N ALA A 56 3.75 -7.17 -9.70
CA ALA A 56 4.63 -7.71 -8.68
C ALA A 56 4.36 -7.07 -7.32
N ASN A 57 4.21 -7.90 -6.27
CA ASN A 57 3.95 -7.45 -4.89
C ASN A 57 2.79 -6.44 -4.78
N PRO A 58 1.56 -6.81 -5.16
CA PRO A 58 0.40 -5.94 -5.01
C PRO A 58 0.13 -5.66 -3.52
N VAL A 59 -0.16 -4.41 -3.16
CA VAL A 59 -0.35 -3.98 -1.77
C VAL A 59 -1.72 -3.41 -1.48
N GLN A 60 -2.34 -2.76 -2.45
CA GLN A 60 -3.74 -2.33 -2.38
C GLN A 60 -4.40 -2.45 -3.74
N LEU A 61 -5.69 -2.74 -3.73
CA LEU A 61 -6.51 -2.80 -4.93
C LEU A 61 -7.87 -2.14 -4.67
N SER A 62 -8.45 -1.55 -5.70
CA SER A 62 -9.78 -0.96 -5.67
C SER A 62 -10.37 -0.93 -7.09
N PHE A 63 -11.69 -0.98 -7.20
CA PHE A 63 -12.37 -0.83 -8.48
C PHE A 63 -12.80 0.61 -8.70
N ASP A 64 -12.61 1.10 -9.91
CA ASP A 64 -13.18 2.39 -10.32
C ASP A 64 -14.65 2.26 -10.74
N ASN A 65 -15.27 3.39 -11.06
CA ASN A 65 -16.67 3.45 -11.49
C ASN A 65 -16.92 2.87 -12.90
N LYS A 66 -15.87 2.50 -13.63
CA LYS A 66 -15.95 1.77 -14.91
C LYS A 66 -15.78 0.26 -14.72
N GLY A 67 -15.59 -0.20 -13.48
CA GLY A 67 -15.35 -1.61 -13.14
C GLY A 67 -13.93 -2.09 -13.42
N ARG A 68 -12.98 -1.20 -13.63
CA ARG A 68 -11.57 -1.54 -13.84
C ARG A 68 -10.86 -1.69 -12.52
N LEU A 69 -9.97 -2.65 -12.41
CA LEU A 69 -9.21 -2.92 -11.19
C LEU A 69 -7.93 -2.07 -11.15
N TRP A 70 -7.83 -1.19 -10.16
CA TRP A 70 -6.63 -0.42 -9.89
C TRP A 70 -5.80 -1.11 -8.81
N ILE A 71 -4.49 -1.18 -9.03
CA ILE A 71 -3.58 -1.93 -8.15
C ILE A 71 -2.30 -1.14 -7.92
N ALA A 72 -2.00 -0.85 -6.66
CA ALA A 72 -0.67 -0.37 -6.26
C ALA A 72 0.27 -1.56 -6.10
N THR A 73 1.44 -1.50 -6.72
CA THR A 73 2.46 -2.54 -6.66
C THR A 73 3.74 -2.00 -6.04
N MET A 74 4.45 -2.84 -5.31
CA MET A 74 5.62 -2.43 -4.53
C MET A 74 6.76 -3.44 -4.63
N PRO A 75 7.31 -3.71 -5.83
CA PRO A 75 8.44 -4.62 -6.02
C PRO A 75 9.72 -4.17 -5.33
N SER A 76 9.86 -2.88 -4.98
CA SER A 76 11.01 -2.34 -4.25
C SER A 76 11.02 -2.68 -2.75
N TYR A 77 9.91 -3.20 -2.22
CA TYR A 77 9.85 -3.62 -0.81
C TYR A 77 10.86 -4.76 -0.51
N PRO A 78 11.48 -4.83 0.69
CA PRO A 78 11.20 -3.97 1.84
C PRO A 78 12.12 -2.75 1.97
N HIS A 79 13.24 -2.70 1.28
CA HIS A 79 14.28 -1.70 1.54
C HIS A 79 14.88 -1.14 0.27
N TYR A 80 14.83 0.17 0.19
CA TYR A 80 15.66 0.96 -0.70
C TYR A 80 16.79 1.61 0.11
N LYS A 81 18.02 1.40 -0.32
CA LYS A 81 19.21 1.98 0.33
C LYS A 81 19.89 2.99 -0.59
N PRO A 82 20.55 4.02 -0.05
CA PRO A 82 21.35 4.90 -0.86
C PRO A 82 22.38 4.12 -1.70
N GLY A 83 22.36 4.35 -3.02
CA GLY A 83 23.20 3.63 -3.98
C GLY A 83 22.52 2.46 -4.67
N ASP A 84 21.36 2.01 -4.23
CA ASP A 84 20.56 1.03 -4.94
C ASP A 84 19.88 1.64 -6.19
N THR A 85 19.37 0.78 -7.06
CA THR A 85 18.49 1.22 -8.15
C THR A 85 17.29 1.95 -7.56
N LYS A 86 16.94 3.09 -8.13
CA LYS A 86 15.76 3.85 -7.68
C LYS A 86 14.51 2.97 -7.76
N PRO A 87 13.61 3.06 -6.76
CA PRO A 87 12.33 2.40 -6.80
C PRO A 87 11.56 2.75 -8.08
N ASN A 88 10.88 1.77 -8.63
CA ASN A 88 9.97 1.93 -9.75
C ASN A 88 8.67 1.18 -9.48
N ASP A 89 8.14 1.42 -8.28
CA ASP A 89 6.82 0.94 -7.89
C ASP A 89 5.76 1.61 -8.76
N LYS A 90 4.61 0.97 -8.94
CA LYS A 90 3.63 1.40 -9.93
C LYS A 90 2.21 1.43 -9.38
N LEU A 91 1.38 2.24 -10.01
CA LEU A 91 -0.06 2.14 -9.94
C LEU A 91 -0.56 1.69 -11.31
N LEU A 92 -1.23 0.54 -11.34
CA LEU A 92 -1.69 -0.13 -12.55
C LEU A 92 -3.21 -0.08 -12.65
N ILE A 93 -3.72 -0.11 -13.88
CA ILE A 93 -5.13 -0.35 -14.20
C ILE A 93 -5.21 -1.64 -15.00
N LEU A 94 -5.98 -2.60 -14.52
CA LEU A 94 -6.30 -3.83 -15.24
C LEU A 94 -7.75 -3.81 -15.70
N GLU A 95 -7.97 -4.20 -16.94
CA GLU A 95 -9.27 -4.22 -17.58
C GLU A 95 -9.56 -5.61 -18.16
N ASP A 96 -10.80 -6.02 -17.99
CA ASP A 96 -11.43 -7.14 -18.70
C ASP A 96 -12.27 -6.52 -19.81
N THR A 97 -11.75 -6.51 -21.05
CA THR A 97 -12.37 -5.78 -22.17
C THR A 97 -13.40 -6.61 -22.93
N ASP A 98 -13.39 -7.92 -22.76
CA ASP A 98 -14.34 -8.85 -23.40
C ASP A 98 -15.34 -9.47 -22.44
N TYR A 99 -15.25 -9.12 -21.13
CA TYR A 99 -16.16 -9.56 -20.07
C TYR A 99 -16.14 -11.08 -19.81
N ASP A 100 -14.98 -11.70 -19.97
CA ASP A 100 -14.82 -13.15 -19.68
C ASP A 100 -14.42 -13.44 -18.22
N GLY A 101 -14.26 -12.40 -17.40
CA GLY A 101 -13.86 -12.49 -16.00
C GLY A 101 -12.34 -12.49 -15.79
N LYS A 102 -11.56 -12.18 -16.82
CA LYS A 102 -10.10 -12.09 -16.76
C LYS A 102 -9.61 -10.78 -17.33
N ALA A 103 -8.57 -10.25 -16.73
CA ALA A 103 -7.91 -9.07 -17.28
C ALA A 103 -7.17 -9.44 -18.58
N ASP A 104 -7.39 -8.65 -19.62
CA ASP A 104 -6.70 -8.78 -20.91
C ASP A 104 -5.91 -7.52 -21.28
N LYS A 105 -6.08 -6.42 -20.53
CA LYS A 105 -5.38 -5.17 -20.76
C LYS A 105 -4.81 -4.61 -19.48
N GLN A 106 -3.56 -4.14 -19.53
CA GLN A 106 -2.89 -3.39 -18.47
C GLN A 106 -2.52 -1.99 -18.96
N THR A 107 -2.80 -0.99 -18.15
CA THR A 107 -2.28 0.37 -18.30
C THR A 107 -1.45 0.72 -17.07
N VAL A 108 -0.28 1.31 -17.25
CA VAL A 108 0.51 1.90 -16.17
C VAL A 108 0.02 3.33 -16.00
N PHE A 109 -0.77 3.57 -14.94
CA PHE A 109 -1.26 4.90 -14.62
C PHE A 109 -0.15 5.81 -14.10
N ALA A 110 0.72 5.28 -13.25
CA ALA A 110 1.91 5.98 -12.76
C ALA A 110 3.03 4.99 -12.45
N ASP A 111 4.27 5.41 -12.68
CA ASP A 111 5.48 4.69 -12.35
C ASP A 111 6.49 5.57 -11.58
N GLY A 112 7.70 5.05 -11.34
CA GLY A 112 8.70 5.77 -10.55
C GLY A 112 8.24 6.08 -9.13
N LEU A 113 7.29 5.33 -8.61
CA LEU A 113 6.76 5.46 -7.27
C LEU A 113 7.71 4.82 -6.25
N HIS A 114 7.53 5.20 -4.98
CA HIS A 114 8.21 4.60 -3.84
C HIS A 114 7.23 4.44 -2.69
N LEU A 115 7.03 3.20 -2.24
CA LEU A 115 6.11 2.84 -1.17
C LEU A 115 4.66 3.33 -1.40
N PRO A 116 4.02 2.99 -2.53
CA PRO A 116 2.62 3.31 -2.76
C PRO A 116 1.72 2.37 -1.94
N MET A 117 1.79 2.49 -0.61
CA MET A 117 1.12 1.61 0.36
C MET A 117 -0.39 1.75 0.36
N GLY A 118 -0.91 2.83 -0.21
CA GLY A 118 -2.34 3.07 -0.29
C GLY A 118 -2.69 4.17 -1.28
N PHE A 119 -3.89 4.06 -1.83
CA PHE A 119 -4.49 5.09 -2.68
C PHE A 119 -6.00 5.17 -2.48
N GLU A 120 -6.57 6.32 -2.83
CA GLU A 120 -8.02 6.56 -2.89
C GLU A 120 -8.34 7.45 -4.08
N PHE A 121 -9.46 7.19 -4.73
CA PHE A 121 -9.89 7.97 -5.88
C PHE A 121 -10.17 9.42 -5.51
N GLY A 122 -9.80 10.32 -6.40
CA GLY A 122 -10.01 11.74 -6.29
C GLY A 122 -10.41 12.37 -7.64
N PRO A 123 -10.63 13.67 -7.69
CA PRO A 123 -10.92 14.35 -8.95
C PRO A 123 -9.81 14.15 -9.97
N HIS A 124 -10.15 13.58 -11.14
CA HIS A 124 -9.24 13.33 -12.26
C HIS A 124 -8.04 12.42 -11.96
N GLY A 125 -8.11 11.59 -10.91
CA GLY A 125 -7.01 10.69 -10.57
C GLY A 125 -7.12 10.14 -9.16
N VAL A 126 -5.99 10.06 -8.44
CA VAL A 126 -5.91 9.40 -7.14
C VAL A 126 -5.05 10.18 -6.14
N TYR A 127 -5.43 10.12 -4.88
CA TYR A 127 -4.56 10.42 -3.76
C TYR A 127 -3.78 9.15 -3.40
N LEU A 128 -2.46 9.25 -3.28
CA LEU A 128 -1.58 8.08 -3.14
C LEU A 128 -0.46 8.39 -2.14
N SER A 129 -0.07 7.37 -1.34
CA SER A 129 1.15 7.45 -0.53
C SER A 129 2.39 7.37 -1.42
N GLN A 130 3.36 8.24 -1.17
CA GLN A 130 4.64 8.29 -1.87
C GLN A 130 5.75 8.50 -0.84
N GLY A 131 6.24 7.39 -0.24
CA GLY A 131 7.15 7.47 0.89
C GLY A 131 6.54 8.33 2.01
N TYR A 132 7.23 9.40 2.38
CA TYR A 132 6.81 10.33 3.45
C TYR A 132 5.76 11.38 3.02
N SER A 133 5.16 11.25 1.84
CA SER A 133 4.21 12.23 1.30
C SER A 133 2.89 11.61 0.88
N LEU A 134 1.82 12.39 1.02
CA LEU A 134 0.56 12.19 0.30
C LEU A 134 0.63 13.01 -0.98
N VAL A 135 0.46 12.37 -2.12
CA VAL A 135 0.43 13.02 -3.43
C VAL A 135 -0.94 12.88 -4.09
N HIS A 136 -1.30 13.83 -4.94
CA HIS A 136 -2.42 13.73 -5.86
C HIS A 136 -1.86 13.57 -7.27
N LEU A 137 -2.09 12.42 -7.87
CA LEU A 137 -1.75 12.11 -9.26
C LEU A 137 -2.98 12.30 -10.11
N ARG A 138 -2.87 13.08 -11.19
CA ARG A 138 -3.99 13.40 -12.08
C ARG A 138 -3.67 13.03 -13.52
N ASP A 139 -4.68 12.54 -14.18
CA ASP A 139 -4.77 12.40 -15.62
C ASP A 139 -5.62 13.57 -16.13
N THR A 140 -5.01 14.52 -16.83
CA THR A 140 -5.69 15.75 -17.26
C THR A 140 -6.14 15.70 -18.70
N ASP A 141 -5.63 14.77 -19.50
CA ASP A 141 -5.97 14.59 -20.90
C ASP A 141 -6.82 13.34 -21.23
N GLY A 142 -7.00 12.46 -20.23
CA GLY A 142 -7.92 11.31 -20.29
C GLY A 142 -7.32 10.07 -20.96
N ASP A 143 -6.00 9.94 -20.97
CA ASP A 143 -5.30 8.81 -21.55
C ASP A 143 -5.04 7.65 -20.59
N ASP A 144 -5.58 7.73 -19.36
CA ASP A 144 -5.39 6.80 -18.24
C ASP A 144 -3.94 6.77 -17.73
N ARG A 145 -3.20 7.89 -17.85
CA ARG A 145 -1.85 8.09 -17.30
C ARG A 145 -1.77 9.38 -16.52
N ALA A 146 -1.07 9.36 -15.41
CA ALA A 146 -0.86 10.57 -14.63
C ALA A 146 0.14 11.49 -15.32
N ASP A 147 -0.29 12.68 -15.70
CA ASP A 147 0.53 13.74 -16.29
C ASP A 147 0.81 14.88 -15.30
N GLU A 148 0.05 14.96 -14.20
CA GLU A 148 0.28 15.91 -13.13
C GLU A 148 0.46 15.23 -11.78
N LYS A 149 1.42 15.76 -10.99
CA LYS A 149 1.69 15.32 -9.62
C LYS A 149 1.76 16.51 -8.69
N GLU A 150 0.86 16.57 -7.72
CA GLU A 150 0.87 17.53 -6.62
C GLU A 150 1.28 16.85 -5.32
N ILE A 151 2.28 17.40 -4.60
CA ILE A 151 2.54 17.02 -3.22
C ILE A 151 1.50 17.74 -2.36
N VAL A 152 0.58 16.98 -1.79
CA VAL A 152 -0.55 17.50 -1.02
C VAL A 152 -0.14 17.75 0.44
N LEU A 153 0.54 16.79 1.03
CA LEU A 153 1.05 16.82 2.39
C LEU A 153 2.39 16.09 2.45
N SER A 154 3.25 16.49 3.38
CA SER A 154 4.54 15.87 3.60
C SER A 154 4.89 15.85 5.08
N GLY A 155 5.75 14.91 5.50
CA GLY A 155 6.18 14.74 6.88
C GLY A 155 5.55 13.54 7.58
N PHE A 156 4.94 12.63 6.82
CA PHE A 156 4.64 11.29 7.31
C PHE A 156 5.95 10.51 7.51
N ASP A 157 5.96 9.59 8.46
CA ASP A 157 7.13 8.75 8.69
C ASP A 157 7.05 7.49 7.83
N ASP A 158 8.16 7.11 7.21
CA ASP A 158 8.27 5.95 6.33
C ASP A 158 9.48 5.06 6.65
N HIS A 159 10.13 5.29 7.82
CA HIS A 159 11.35 4.55 8.16
C HIS A 159 11.10 3.05 8.39
N ASP A 160 9.88 2.67 8.78
CA ASP A 160 9.41 1.28 8.79
C ASP A 160 8.37 1.12 7.67
N THR A 161 8.83 0.66 6.54
CA THR A 161 8.16 0.77 5.24
C THR A 161 6.70 0.28 5.23
N HIS A 162 6.42 -0.87 5.84
CA HIS A 162 5.08 -1.45 5.85
C HIS A 162 4.14 -0.85 6.91
N HIS A 163 4.65 0.06 7.73
CA HIS A 163 3.87 0.85 8.68
C HIS A 163 3.53 2.26 8.18
N ALA A 164 4.14 2.69 7.05
CA ALA A 164 3.85 3.98 6.42
C ALA A 164 2.35 4.15 6.12
N ILE A 165 1.92 5.37 5.79
CA ILE A 165 0.49 5.64 5.54
C ILE A 165 -0.09 4.69 4.48
N SER A 166 -1.13 3.98 4.88
CA SER A 166 -1.79 2.89 4.15
C SER A 166 -3.30 2.88 4.44
N ALA A 167 -3.98 1.81 4.10
CA ALA A 167 -5.40 1.62 4.43
C ALA A 167 -6.28 2.82 4.05
N PHE A 168 -6.09 3.33 2.83
CA PHE A 168 -6.85 4.47 2.34
C PHE A 168 -8.32 4.10 2.16
N CYS A 169 -9.21 4.96 2.63
CA CYS A 169 -10.65 4.79 2.43
C CYS A 169 -11.36 6.14 2.54
N ALA A 170 -12.16 6.49 1.55
CA ALA A 170 -13.01 7.67 1.62
C ALA A 170 -14.21 7.44 2.56
N ASP A 171 -14.52 8.42 3.39
CA ASP A 171 -15.76 8.43 4.16
C ASP A 171 -16.92 9.01 3.30
N PRO A 172 -18.18 8.86 3.74
CA PRO A 172 -19.33 9.36 2.99
C PRO A 172 -19.31 10.87 2.72
N SER A 173 -18.48 11.65 3.41
CA SER A 173 -18.30 13.09 3.18
C SER A 173 -17.25 13.41 2.12
N GLY A 174 -16.54 12.40 1.59
CA GLY A 174 -15.43 12.55 0.65
C GLY A 174 -14.10 12.92 1.29
N ALA A 175 -13.98 12.83 2.62
CA ALA A 175 -12.68 12.88 3.27
C ALA A 175 -12.02 11.50 3.27
N ILE A 176 -10.70 11.46 3.23
CA ILE A 176 -9.91 10.24 3.10
C ILE A 176 -9.28 9.89 4.44
N TYR A 177 -9.49 8.69 4.91
CA TYR A 177 -8.77 8.13 6.04
C TYR A 177 -7.49 7.48 5.58
N LEU A 178 -6.42 7.65 6.37
CA LEU A 178 -5.08 7.14 6.15
C LEU A 178 -4.62 6.45 7.42
N GLY A 179 -4.28 5.17 7.36
CA GLY A 179 -3.75 4.41 8.49
C GLY A 179 -2.23 4.54 8.60
N GLU A 180 -1.72 4.64 9.82
CA GLU A 180 -0.30 4.61 10.16
C GLU A 180 -0.06 3.53 11.22
N GLY A 181 0.94 2.66 11.01
CA GLY A 181 1.30 1.61 11.94
C GLY A 181 2.09 2.09 13.17
N THR A 182 2.40 1.15 14.06
CA THR A 182 3.24 1.43 15.25
C THR A 182 4.68 1.79 14.85
N PHE A 183 5.43 2.34 15.80
CA PHE A 183 6.84 2.78 15.71
C PHE A 183 7.09 4.07 14.94
N LEU A 184 6.15 4.55 14.14
CA LEU A 184 6.30 5.75 13.34
C LEU A 184 6.06 7.03 14.16
N HIS A 185 6.71 8.12 13.71
CA HIS A 185 6.65 9.44 14.33
C HIS A 185 6.44 10.53 13.29
N SER A 186 5.25 10.64 12.78
CA SER A 186 4.90 11.62 11.75
C SER A 186 4.80 13.05 12.30
N ASN A 187 5.31 14.02 11.52
CA ASN A 187 5.21 15.45 11.78
C ASN A 187 4.78 16.16 10.49
N VAL A 188 3.48 16.13 10.22
CA VAL A 188 2.92 16.63 8.96
C VAL A 188 2.63 18.13 9.09
N GLU A 189 3.25 18.92 8.23
CA GLU A 189 3.00 20.36 8.18
C GLU A 189 1.76 20.65 7.32
N THR A 190 0.88 21.50 7.84
CA THR A 190 -0.33 21.94 7.15
C THR A 190 -0.50 23.45 7.28
N ALA A 191 -1.36 24.03 6.45
CA ALA A 191 -1.73 25.45 6.56
C ALA A 191 -2.39 25.80 7.90
N TYR A 192 -2.83 24.80 8.67
CA TYR A 192 -3.50 24.97 9.97
C TYR A 192 -2.60 24.66 11.17
N GLY A 193 -1.32 24.37 10.90
CA GLY A 193 -0.33 23.98 11.91
C GLY A 193 0.16 22.56 11.71
N THR A 194 1.08 22.12 12.55
CA THR A 194 1.69 20.80 12.49
C THR A 194 0.81 19.74 13.14
N ILE A 195 0.50 18.69 12.43
CA ILE A 195 -0.19 17.50 12.95
C ILE A 195 0.87 16.44 13.28
N ARG A 196 0.92 16.04 14.55
CA ARG A 196 1.86 15.04 15.03
C ARG A 196 1.19 13.74 15.37
N SER A 197 1.83 12.66 14.97
CA SER A 197 1.46 11.29 15.30
C SER A 197 2.62 10.55 15.91
N SER A 198 2.33 9.64 16.81
CA SER A 198 3.28 8.66 17.31
C SER A 198 2.57 7.35 17.55
N ASN A 199 3.22 6.27 17.14
CA ASN A 199 2.84 4.91 17.49
C ASN A 199 1.48 4.44 16.98
N GLY A 200 1.12 4.85 15.77
CA GLY A 200 -0.02 4.32 15.01
C GLY A 200 -1.36 5.01 15.21
N GLY A 201 -2.29 4.75 14.32
CA GLY A 201 -3.66 5.27 14.30
C GLY A 201 -4.09 5.75 12.92
N PHE A 202 -5.08 6.62 12.86
CA PHE A 202 -5.60 7.13 11.60
C PHE A 202 -5.59 8.65 11.55
N PHE A 203 -5.19 9.15 10.40
CA PHE A 203 -5.44 10.52 9.97
C PHE A 203 -6.73 10.57 9.15
N ARG A 204 -7.32 11.75 9.08
CA ARG A 204 -8.42 12.07 8.19
C ARG A 204 -8.09 13.32 7.41
N TYR A 205 -8.00 13.21 6.10
CA TYR A 205 -7.73 14.30 5.19
C TYR A 205 -8.98 14.71 4.45
N ASN A 206 -9.34 16.00 4.51
CA ASN A 206 -10.43 16.58 3.72
C ASN A 206 -9.84 17.32 2.51
N PRO A 207 -9.97 16.79 1.29
CA PRO A 207 -9.38 17.40 0.10
C PRO A 207 -9.94 18.80 -0.22
N ALA A 208 -11.25 18.99 -0.05
CA ALA A 208 -11.89 20.27 -0.37
C ALA A 208 -11.42 21.43 0.54
N ARG A 209 -11.03 21.11 1.77
CA ARG A 209 -10.53 22.09 2.74
C ARG A 209 -9.01 22.06 2.89
N ARG A 210 -8.34 21.11 2.24
CA ARG A 210 -6.91 20.80 2.45
C ARG A 210 -6.56 20.66 3.94
N HIS A 211 -7.47 20.05 4.69
CA HIS A 211 -7.36 19.94 6.14
C HIS A 211 -7.06 18.50 6.54
N LEU A 212 -5.97 18.33 7.30
CA LEU A 212 -5.59 17.07 7.93
C LEU A 212 -5.90 17.16 9.42
N GLU A 213 -6.44 16.09 9.95
CA GLU A 213 -6.60 15.91 11.40
C GLU A 213 -6.16 14.51 11.83
N ARG A 214 -5.77 14.38 13.09
CA ARG A 214 -5.57 13.09 13.72
C ARG A 214 -6.93 12.59 14.19
N SER A 215 -7.53 11.65 13.44
CA SER A 215 -8.87 11.15 13.74
C SER A 215 -8.90 10.27 14.98
N VAL A 216 -8.02 9.26 15.01
CA VAL A 216 -7.99 8.33 16.13
C VAL A 216 -6.57 7.84 16.40
N ARG A 217 -6.24 7.65 17.69
CA ARG A 217 -5.00 7.06 18.14
C ARG A 217 -5.26 5.61 18.51
N LEU A 218 -4.65 4.70 17.77
CA LEU A 218 -4.74 3.26 18.00
C LEU A 218 -3.37 2.65 17.82
N SER A 219 -2.95 1.80 18.78
CA SER A 219 -1.72 1.03 18.64
C SER A 219 -1.99 -0.21 17.77
N ILE A 220 -2.24 0.03 16.49
CA ILE A 220 -2.41 -1.03 15.50
C ILE A 220 -1.06 -1.24 14.82
N PRO A 221 -0.46 -2.43 14.92
CA PRO A 221 0.83 -2.67 14.26
C PRO A 221 0.77 -2.42 12.76
N ASN A 222 -0.25 -2.97 12.09
CA ASN A 222 -0.37 -2.93 10.63
C ASN A 222 -1.82 -2.63 10.24
N PRO A 223 -2.20 -1.37 9.99
CA PRO A 223 -3.52 -1.03 9.49
C PRO A 223 -3.60 -1.34 7.98
N TRP A 224 -4.17 -2.48 7.63
CA TRP A 224 -4.26 -2.93 6.25
C TRP A 224 -5.57 -2.54 5.55
N GLY A 225 -6.53 -2.08 6.28
CA GLY A 225 -7.81 -1.69 5.72
C GLY A 225 -8.70 -0.99 6.72
N ILE A 226 -9.65 -0.24 6.21
CA ILE A 226 -10.74 0.41 6.93
C ILE A 226 -11.98 0.33 6.06
N ALA A 227 -13.12 0.21 6.68
CA ALA A 227 -14.42 0.29 6.01
C ALA A 227 -15.40 1.05 6.89
N PHE A 228 -16.38 1.68 6.26
CA PHE A 228 -17.47 2.35 6.94
C PHE A 228 -18.75 1.55 6.66
N ASP A 229 -19.57 1.35 7.68
CA ASP A 229 -20.94 0.85 7.58
C ASP A 229 -21.96 2.01 7.51
N GLU A 230 -23.21 1.69 7.23
CA GLU A 230 -24.33 2.66 7.17
C GLU A 230 -24.76 3.15 8.58
#